data_124ebe04dc9bfd2f9df27294e4a2efdc
#
_entry.id   124ebe04dc9bfd2f9df27294e4a2efdc
#
_cell.length_a   1.000
_cell.length_b   1.000
_cell.length_c   1.000
_cell.angle_alpha   90.00
_cell.angle_beta   90.00
_cell.angle_gamma   90.00
#
_symmetry.space_group_name_H-M   'P 1'
#
loop_
_entity.id
_entity.type
_entity.pdbx_description
1 polymer ?
#
loop_
_entity_poly.entity_id
_entity_poly.type
_entity_poly.pdbx_seq_one_letter_code
_entity_poly.pdbx_strand_id
1 'polypeptide(L)'
;MIKKVRVLNLLFCLLIISVLHLSFSVGSPELVKELTVASATSDSAVVTSSAGSIYDSLQLDMAGLNRKAFNIALNGWEKLNKDGRLANHDTIGIIDFSQPSTSKRLFVLDMKNHSLLFNSLVAHGRNSGKKQAVSFSNKASSYKSSPGFYVTGDTYNGSNGFSLRLNGLESGINDKALARGIVMHGADYVSESFIAGRGYIGRSQGCPALPLKDAKDIINTMKGGACLFIYTPDRHYLSRSEILSTEMLNTDLNG
;
A
#
# COMPACT_ATOMS: atom_id res chain seq x y z
N MET A 1 -62.96 -16.73 -4.56
CA MET A 1 -61.90 -17.11 -5.53
C MET A 1 -60.50 -17.26 -4.92
N ILE A 2 -60.23 -16.85 -3.69
CA ILE A 2 -58.91 -16.85 -3.06
C ILE A 2 -58.52 -18.18 -2.35
N LYS A 3 -59.47 -19.02 -1.99
CA LYS A 3 -59.21 -20.30 -1.30
C LYS A 3 -58.73 -21.45 -2.20
N LYS A 4 -58.99 -21.42 -3.52
CA LYS A 4 -58.57 -22.48 -4.47
C LYS A 4 -57.10 -22.36 -4.90
N VAL A 5 -56.50 -21.17 -4.86
CA VAL A 5 -55.10 -20.94 -5.26
C VAL A 5 -54.10 -21.43 -4.21
N ARG A 6 -54.46 -21.42 -2.88
CA ARG A 6 -53.56 -21.86 -1.79
C ARG A 6 -53.42 -23.38 -1.70
N VAL A 7 -54.41 -24.15 -2.14
CA VAL A 7 -54.33 -25.63 -2.10
C VAL A 7 -53.46 -26.15 -3.26
N LEU A 8 -53.49 -25.50 -4.40
CA LEU A 8 -52.68 -25.91 -5.56
C LEU A 8 -51.18 -25.68 -5.35
N ASN A 9 -50.78 -24.67 -4.62
CA ASN A 9 -49.35 -24.41 -4.30
C ASN A 9 -48.81 -25.34 -3.25
N LEU A 10 -49.61 -25.89 -2.33
CA LEU A 10 -49.19 -26.86 -1.33
C LEU A 10 -48.92 -28.26 -1.93
N LEU A 11 -49.69 -28.64 -2.97
CA LEU A 11 -49.53 -29.92 -3.68
C LEU A 11 -48.26 -29.92 -4.59
N PHE A 12 -47.88 -28.77 -5.12
CA PHE A 12 -46.65 -28.65 -5.94
C PHE A 12 -45.35 -28.73 -5.13
N CYS A 13 -45.37 -28.29 -3.90
CA CYS A 13 -44.20 -28.39 -3.01
C CYS A 13 -43.94 -29.81 -2.46
N LEU A 14 -44.98 -30.66 -2.35
CA LEU A 14 -44.84 -32.02 -1.89
C LEU A 14 -44.33 -33.02 -2.96
N LEU A 15 -44.41 -32.64 -4.24
CA LEU A 15 -43.95 -33.51 -5.34
C LEU A 15 -42.44 -33.35 -5.63
N ILE A 16 -41.80 -32.30 -5.14
CA ILE A 16 -40.37 -32.05 -5.34
C ILE A 16 -39.48 -32.77 -4.31
N ILE A 17 -40.04 -33.21 -3.17
CA ILE A 17 -39.30 -33.84 -2.09
C ILE A 17 -39.11 -35.37 -2.27
N SER A 18 -39.83 -36.00 -3.22
CA SER A 18 -39.83 -37.47 -3.38
C SER A 18 -38.85 -38.01 -4.46
N VAL A 19 -38.01 -37.19 -5.10
CA VAL A 19 -37.10 -37.66 -6.17
C VAL A 19 -35.63 -37.65 -5.78
N LEU A 20 -35.28 -37.35 -4.52
CA LEU A 20 -33.86 -37.22 -4.09
C LEU A 20 -33.34 -38.36 -3.17
N HIS A 21 -33.89 -39.56 -3.27
CA HIS A 21 -33.33 -40.74 -2.63
C HIS A 21 -33.24 -41.91 -3.62
N LEU A 22 -32.13 -42.02 -4.32
CA LEU A 22 -31.49 -43.27 -4.72
C LEU A 22 -30.18 -42.99 -5.43
N SER A 23 -29.08 -43.28 -4.77
CA SER A 23 -27.93 -44.04 -5.26
C SER A 23 -26.71 -43.72 -4.42
N PHE A 24 -26.56 -44.47 -3.33
CA PHE A 24 -25.29 -44.60 -2.63
C PHE A 24 -24.71 -45.96 -2.99
N SER A 25 -23.73 -46.01 -3.85
CA SER A 25 -22.96 -47.22 -4.18
C SER A 25 -21.71 -47.24 -3.30
N VAL A 26 -21.60 -48.26 -2.48
CA VAL A 26 -20.44 -48.56 -1.63
C VAL A 26 -19.37 -49.21 -2.50
N GLY A 27 -18.23 -48.52 -2.67
CA GLY A 27 -16.99 -49.08 -3.23
C GLY A 27 -15.93 -49.21 -2.14
N SER A 28 -15.35 -50.42 -2.03
CA SER A 28 -14.37 -50.86 -1.05
C SER A 28 -13.04 -50.07 -1.06
N PRO A 29 -12.27 -50.06 0.03
CA PRO A 29 -11.06 -49.27 0.15
C PRO A 29 -9.87 -49.96 -0.50
N GLU A 30 -9.24 -49.27 -1.46
CA GLU A 30 -7.93 -49.64 -1.95
C GLU A 30 -6.83 -48.85 -1.21
N LEU A 31 -5.86 -49.60 -0.73
CA LEU A 31 -4.72 -49.19 0.07
C LEU A 31 -3.79 -48.30 -0.75
N VAL A 32 -3.80 -46.96 -0.56
CA VAL A 32 -2.84 -46.07 -1.15
C VAL A 32 -1.72 -45.77 -0.15
N LYS A 33 -0.55 -46.23 -0.52
CA LYS A 33 0.74 -46.10 0.12
C LYS A 33 1.08 -44.63 0.32
N GLU A 34 1.34 -44.27 1.56
CA GLU A 34 1.75 -42.94 2.02
C GLU A 34 3.10 -42.56 1.38
N LEU A 35 3.10 -41.57 0.54
CA LEU A 35 4.31 -40.92 0.06
C LEU A 35 4.39 -39.54 0.75
N THR A 36 5.14 -39.50 1.84
CA THR A 36 5.53 -38.25 2.51
C THR A 36 6.41 -37.43 1.58
N VAL A 37 5.83 -36.40 0.95
CA VAL A 37 6.58 -35.32 0.31
C VAL A 37 6.51 -34.14 1.23
N ALA A 38 7.67 -33.72 1.70
CA ALA A 38 7.86 -32.57 2.59
C ALA A 38 7.21 -31.30 2.02
N SER A 39 6.28 -30.74 2.79
CA SER A 39 5.63 -29.47 2.49
C SER A 39 6.58 -28.34 2.86
N ALA A 40 7.16 -27.71 1.87
CA ALA A 40 7.92 -26.47 2.01
C ALA A 40 7.70 -25.56 0.80
N THR A 41 6.44 -25.17 0.51
CA THR A 41 6.15 -24.14 -0.51
C THR A 41 4.76 -23.52 -0.38
N SER A 42 4.24 -23.27 0.85
CA SER A 42 2.88 -22.73 0.98
C SER A 42 2.78 -21.25 1.36
N ASP A 43 3.82 -20.62 1.89
CA ASP A 43 3.69 -19.23 2.38
C ASP A 43 3.73 -18.17 1.25
N SER A 44 4.53 -18.38 0.21
CA SER A 44 4.67 -17.37 -0.87
C SER A 44 3.43 -17.26 -1.77
N ALA A 45 2.76 -18.37 -2.06
CA ALA A 45 1.57 -18.38 -2.92
C ALA A 45 0.32 -17.81 -2.23
N VAL A 46 0.21 -17.97 -0.90
CA VAL A 46 -0.90 -17.41 -0.10
C VAL A 46 -0.80 -15.90 -0.01
N VAL A 47 0.40 -15.35 0.20
CA VAL A 47 0.63 -13.90 0.29
C VAL A 47 0.34 -13.21 -1.05
N THR A 48 0.75 -13.80 -2.18
CA THR A 48 0.49 -13.22 -3.51
C THR A 48 -1.00 -13.21 -3.86
N SER A 49 -1.77 -14.21 -3.43
CA SER A 49 -3.22 -14.26 -3.65
C SER A 49 -3.98 -13.23 -2.80
N SER A 50 -3.54 -12.99 -1.56
CA SER A 50 -4.16 -12.00 -0.67
C SER A 50 -3.86 -10.56 -1.10
N ALA A 51 -2.63 -10.25 -1.50
CA ALA A 51 -2.24 -8.95 -2.00
C ALA A 51 -3.01 -8.56 -3.27
N GLY A 52 -3.14 -9.48 -4.23
CA GLY A 52 -3.94 -9.29 -5.45
C GLY A 52 -5.40 -9.00 -5.12
N SER A 53 -5.98 -9.77 -4.18
CA SER A 53 -7.36 -9.60 -3.72
C SER A 53 -7.61 -8.22 -3.09
N ILE A 54 -6.70 -7.71 -2.22
CA ILE A 54 -6.84 -6.39 -1.60
C ILE A 54 -6.72 -5.28 -2.67
N TYR A 55 -5.72 -5.35 -3.54
CA TYR A 55 -5.50 -4.37 -4.60
C TYR A 55 -6.72 -4.22 -5.51
N ASP A 56 -7.29 -5.35 -5.94
CA ASP A 56 -8.43 -5.38 -6.85
C ASP A 56 -9.73 -4.96 -6.14
N SER A 57 -9.95 -5.38 -4.89
CA SER A 57 -11.12 -4.99 -4.11
C SER A 57 -11.18 -3.49 -3.82
N LEU A 58 -10.02 -2.85 -3.65
CA LEU A 58 -9.88 -1.40 -3.46
C LEU A 58 -9.84 -0.62 -4.77
N GLN A 59 -9.88 -1.29 -5.93
CA GLN A 59 -9.79 -0.67 -7.26
C GLN A 59 -8.59 0.29 -7.35
N LEU A 60 -7.44 -0.12 -6.81
CA LEU A 60 -6.24 0.73 -6.70
C LEU A 60 -5.62 1.04 -8.07
N ASP A 61 -5.86 0.21 -9.08
CA ASP A 61 -5.55 0.47 -10.48
C ASP A 61 -6.31 1.69 -11.02
N MET A 62 -7.61 1.79 -10.72
CA MET A 62 -8.44 2.95 -11.10
C MET A 62 -8.02 4.21 -10.34
N ALA A 63 -7.57 4.08 -9.10
CA ALA A 63 -6.97 5.17 -8.33
C ALA A 63 -5.57 5.56 -8.84
N GLY A 64 -4.97 4.74 -9.71
CA GLY A 64 -3.68 4.97 -10.35
C GLY A 64 -2.46 4.45 -9.59
N LEU A 65 -2.61 3.66 -8.52
CA LEU A 65 -1.48 3.07 -7.82
C LEU A 65 -0.86 1.95 -8.65
N ASN A 66 0.44 2.00 -8.86
CA ASN A 66 1.17 0.92 -9.53
C ASN A 66 1.11 -0.37 -8.69
N ARG A 67 0.68 -1.49 -9.30
CA ARG A 67 0.54 -2.79 -8.61
C ARG A 67 1.84 -3.25 -7.97
N LYS A 68 2.97 -3.08 -8.65
CA LYS A 68 4.28 -3.41 -8.09
C LYS A 68 4.63 -2.55 -6.87
N ALA A 69 4.33 -1.24 -6.92
CA ALA A 69 4.52 -0.35 -5.77
C ALA A 69 3.67 -0.81 -4.57
N PHE A 70 2.42 -1.22 -4.81
CA PHE A 70 1.54 -1.75 -3.77
C PHE A 70 2.05 -3.06 -3.19
N ASN A 71 2.41 -4.04 -4.02
CA ASN A 71 2.89 -5.36 -3.55
C ASN A 71 4.15 -5.20 -2.68
N ILE A 72 5.11 -4.39 -3.13
CA ILE A 72 6.33 -4.11 -2.36
C ILE A 72 5.99 -3.40 -1.03
N ALA A 73 5.08 -2.43 -1.07
CA ALA A 73 4.63 -1.71 0.13
C ALA A 73 3.97 -2.66 1.14
N LEU A 74 3.08 -3.54 0.66
CA LEU A 74 2.37 -4.51 1.50
C LEU A 74 3.34 -5.49 2.15
N ASN A 75 4.23 -6.09 1.38
CA ASN A 75 5.24 -7.02 1.88
C ASN A 75 6.12 -6.39 2.98
N GLY A 76 6.58 -5.15 2.77
CA GLY A 76 7.37 -4.43 3.78
C GLY A 76 6.54 -4.04 5.01
N TRP A 77 5.28 -3.64 4.84
CA TRP A 77 4.36 -3.35 5.93
C TRP A 77 4.08 -4.58 6.79
N GLU A 78 3.80 -5.74 6.16
CA GLU A 78 3.59 -7.02 6.87
C GLU A 78 4.81 -7.41 7.70
N LYS A 79 6.01 -7.29 7.11
CA LYS A 79 7.26 -7.54 7.83
C LYS A 79 7.43 -6.61 9.03
N LEU A 80 7.26 -5.30 8.84
CA LEU A 80 7.38 -4.31 9.91
C LEU A 80 6.36 -4.52 11.02
N ASN A 81 5.14 -4.92 10.66
CA ASN A 81 4.08 -5.25 11.60
C ASN A 81 4.41 -6.50 12.40
N LYS A 82 4.84 -7.58 11.74
CA LYS A 82 5.29 -8.82 12.37
C LYS A 82 6.49 -8.58 13.32
N ASP A 83 7.40 -7.70 12.94
CA ASP A 83 8.57 -7.33 13.75
C ASP A 83 8.21 -6.37 14.92
N GLY A 84 6.92 -6.00 15.08
CA GLY A 84 6.42 -5.11 16.14
C GLY A 84 6.91 -3.67 16.01
N ARG A 85 7.27 -3.22 14.81
CA ARG A 85 7.83 -1.89 14.55
C ARG A 85 6.79 -0.80 14.29
N LEU A 86 5.53 -1.17 14.11
CA LEU A 86 4.42 -0.26 13.84
C LEU A 86 3.50 -0.16 15.06
N ALA A 87 3.33 1.04 15.60
CA ALA A 87 2.35 1.29 16.67
C ALA A 87 0.95 1.56 16.08
N ASN A 88 0.88 2.24 14.94
CA ASN A 88 -0.32 2.34 14.12
C ASN A 88 -0.21 1.33 12.96
N HIS A 89 -0.60 0.09 13.24
CA HIS A 89 -0.51 -1.04 12.30
C HIS A 89 -1.70 -1.14 11.34
N ASP A 90 -2.74 -0.33 11.54
CA ASP A 90 -3.94 -0.34 10.69
C ASP A 90 -3.78 0.57 9.44
N THR A 91 -2.75 1.42 9.41
CA THR A 91 -2.59 2.45 8.36
C THR A 91 -1.27 2.30 7.61
N ILE A 92 -1.33 2.35 6.28
CA ILE A 92 -0.16 2.46 5.42
C ILE A 92 -0.30 3.64 4.46
N GLY A 93 0.76 4.43 4.32
CA GLY A 93 0.91 5.43 3.27
C GLY A 93 1.86 4.93 2.18
N ILE A 94 1.51 5.13 0.92
CA ILE A 94 2.33 4.77 -0.24
C ILE A 94 2.51 6.01 -1.10
N ILE A 95 3.76 6.43 -1.32
CA ILE A 95 4.10 7.48 -2.28
C ILE A 95 4.75 6.80 -3.50
N ASP A 96 4.08 6.85 -4.63
CA ASP A 96 4.54 6.22 -5.87
C ASP A 96 5.30 7.21 -6.75
N PHE A 97 6.62 7.28 -6.58
CA PHE A 97 7.49 8.14 -7.40
C PHE A 97 7.82 7.58 -8.80
N SER A 98 7.26 6.43 -9.19
CA SER A 98 7.24 6.04 -10.59
C SER A 98 6.31 6.94 -11.42
N GLN A 99 5.39 7.63 -10.76
CA GLN A 99 4.43 8.54 -11.38
C GLN A 99 4.94 9.99 -11.43
N PRO A 100 4.47 10.80 -12.40
CA PRO A 100 4.79 12.22 -12.47
C PRO A 100 4.16 12.99 -11.30
N SER A 101 4.73 14.13 -10.97
CA SER A 101 4.23 14.98 -9.89
C SER A 101 2.87 15.63 -10.16
N THR A 102 2.36 15.51 -11.37
CA THR A 102 1.02 15.93 -11.78
C THR A 102 -0.06 14.92 -11.43
N SER A 103 0.32 13.70 -11.05
CA SER A 103 -0.61 12.64 -10.63
C SER A 103 -0.80 12.68 -9.11
N LYS A 104 -1.99 12.24 -8.68
CA LYS A 104 -2.27 11.93 -7.27
C LYS A 104 -1.57 10.63 -6.91
N ARG A 105 -0.33 10.71 -6.47
CA ARG A 105 0.60 9.60 -6.26
C ARG A 105 0.92 9.31 -4.79
N LEU A 106 0.19 9.93 -3.86
CA LEU A 106 0.10 9.52 -2.47
C LEU A 106 -1.21 8.78 -2.26
N PHE A 107 -1.13 7.61 -1.67
CA PHE A 107 -2.26 6.76 -1.28
C PHE A 107 -2.14 6.48 0.21
N VAL A 108 -3.22 6.64 0.97
CA VAL A 108 -3.30 6.26 2.38
C VAL A 108 -4.41 5.24 2.51
N LEU A 109 -4.06 4.04 2.98
CA LEU A 109 -4.95 2.90 3.07
C LEU A 109 -5.21 2.55 4.53
N ASP A 110 -6.45 2.21 4.84
CA ASP A 110 -6.85 1.50 6.04
C ASP A 110 -6.78 0.00 5.77
N MET A 111 -5.80 -0.65 6.37
CA MET A 111 -5.54 -2.08 6.17
C MET A 111 -6.50 -2.97 6.96
N LYS A 112 -7.10 -2.43 8.04
CA LYS A 112 -8.07 -3.14 8.85
C LYS A 112 -9.45 -3.22 8.18
N ASN A 113 -9.89 -2.10 7.60
CA ASN A 113 -11.20 -2.00 6.96
C ASN A 113 -11.12 -2.14 5.43
N HIS A 114 -9.93 -2.38 4.88
CA HIS A 114 -9.65 -2.45 3.45
C HIS A 114 -10.28 -1.27 2.70
N SER A 115 -9.83 -0.04 2.99
CA SER A 115 -10.36 1.15 2.34
C SER A 115 -9.26 2.15 1.95
N LEU A 116 -9.45 2.82 0.82
CA LEU A 116 -8.62 3.95 0.38
C LEU A 116 -9.10 5.21 1.08
N LEU A 117 -8.35 5.69 2.08
CA LEU A 117 -8.70 6.87 2.86
C LEU A 117 -8.38 8.17 2.11
N PHE A 118 -7.21 8.22 1.47
CA PHE A 118 -6.77 9.40 0.72
C PHE A 118 -6.04 9.01 -0.54
N ASN A 119 -6.31 9.76 -1.63
CA ASN A 119 -5.52 9.79 -2.84
C ASN A 119 -5.21 11.26 -3.19
N SER A 120 -3.95 11.69 -3.00
CA SER A 120 -3.56 13.10 -3.05
C SER A 120 -2.28 13.34 -3.85
N LEU A 121 -2.07 14.59 -4.24
CA LEU A 121 -0.79 15.07 -4.76
C LEU A 121 0.26 15.02 -3.65
N VAL A 122 1.52 14.79 -4.03
CA VAL A 122 2.66 14.89 -3.12
C VAL A 122 3.91 15.36 -3.85
N ALA A 123 4.60 16.35 -3.28
CA ALA A 123 5.85 16.87 -3.82
C ALA A 123 7.04 16.01 -3.43
N HIS A 124 8.07 16.06 -4.26
CA HIS A 124 9.41 15.53 -3.99
C HIS A 124 10.44 16.67 -3.87
N GLY A 125 11.65 16.33 -3.48
CA GLY A 125 12.76 17.28 -3.32
C GLY A 125 13.19 17.93 -4.64
N ARG A 126 13.52 19.23 -4.60
CA ARG A 126 13.84 20.03 -5.80
C ARG A 126 14.98 19.46 -6.65
N ASN A 127 15.92 18.75 -6.02
CA ASN A 127 17.03 18.12 -6.70
C ASN A 127 16.77 16.63 -7.04
N SER A 128 15.58 16.09 -6.71
CA SER A 128 15.17 14.76 -7.16
C SER A 128 14.72 14.72 -8.61
N GLY A 129 14.35 15.87 -9.19
CA GLY A 129 13.88 16.00 -10.56
C GLY A 129 12.92 17.16 -10.72
N LYS A 130 12.36 17.32 -11.92
CA LYS A 130 11.40 18.38 -12.21
C LYS A 130 9.96 17.85 -12.13
N LYS A 131 9.50 17.14 -13.15
CA LYS A 131 8.18 16.49 -13.20
C LYS A 131 8.23 15.08 -12.61
N GLN A 132 9.33 14.37 -12.84
CA GLN A 132 9.59 13.02 -12.32
C GLN A 132 10.63 13.07 -11.20
N ALA A 133 10.48 12.24 -10.19
CA ALA A 133 11.50 11.99 -9.18
C ALA A 133 12.42 10.86 -9.67
N VAL A 134 13.62 11.22 -10.12
CA VAL A 134 14.56 10.26 -10.75
C VAL A 134 15.90 10.20 -10.01
N SER A 135 16.10 11.01 -8.98
CA SER A 135 17.37 11.08 -8.24
C SER A 135 17.11 11.22 -6.75
N PHE A 136 17.76 10.38 -5.96
CA PHE A 136 17.51 10.24 -4.52
C PHE A 136 18.80 10.38 -3.73
N SER A 137 18.72 10.74 -2.45
CA SER A 137 19.91 10.88 -1.60
C SER A 137 19.54 10.91 -0.12
N ASN A 138 20.38 10.27 0.69
CA ASN A 138 20.33 10.33 2.16
C ASN A 138 21.30 11.39 2.74
N LYS A 139 22.01 12.16 1.89
CA LYS A 139 22.99 13.16 2.34
C LYS A 139 22.29 14.44 2.80
N ALA A 140 22.80 15.06 3.88
CA ALA A 140 22.36 16.35 4.34
C ALA A 140 22.52 17.39 3.22
N SER A 141 21.62 18.38 3.18
CA SER A 141 21.62 19.48 2.19
C SER A 141 21.58 19.05 0.72
N SER A 142 21.26 17.77 0.43
CA SER A 142 21.12 17.30 -0.95
C SER A 142 19.88 17.87 -1.65
N TYR A 143 18.88 18.29 -0.87
CA TYR A 143 17.55 18.70 -1.34
C TYR A 143 16.85 17.62 -2.20
N LYS A 144 17.22 16.36 -1.97
CA LYS A 144 16.62 15.19 -2.63
C LYS A 144 15.77 14.44 -1.64
N SER A 145 14.69 13.82 -2.13
CA SER A 145 13.95 12.81 -1.39
C SER A 145 14.80 11.56 -1.20
N SER A 146 14.46 10.75 -0.20
CA SER A 146 15.01 9.41 0.01
C SER A 146 13.89 8.40 -0.18
N PRO A 147 14.09 7.28 -0.90
CA PRO A 147 13.11 6.22 -1.03
C PRO A 147 13.08 5.33 0.22
N GLY A 148 12.13 4.39 0.26
CA GLY A 148 12.11 3.33 1.25
C GLY A 148 11.05 3.49 2.32
N PHE A 149 11.21 2.67 3.37
CA PHE A 149 10.26 2.55 4.46
C PHE A 149 10.58 3.51 5.60
N TYR A 150 9.50 4.06 6.16
CA TYR A 150 9.52 4.97 7.31
C TYR A 150 8.48 4.53 8.34
N VAL A 151 8.74 4.83 9.60
CA VAL A 151 7.72 4.90 10.64
C VAL A 151 7.45 6.37 10.96
N THR A 152 6.18 6.74 10.96
CA THR A 152 5.76 8.08 11.33
C THR A 152 5.90 8.30 12.84
N GLY A 153 6.28 9.51 13.20
CA GLY A 153 6.44 9.91 14.60
C GLY A 153 5.34 10.85 15.08
N ASP A 154 5.76 11.76 15.98
CA ASP A 154 4.90 12.79 16.52
C ASP A 154 4.65 13.94 15.54
N THR A 155 3.55 14.62 15.72
CA THR A 155 3.25 15.88 15.05
C THR A 155 3.82 17.07 15.83
N TYR A 156 4.12 18.15 15.13
CA TYR A 156 4.54 19.41 15.73
C TYR A 156 4.19 20.60 14.82
N ASN A 157 4.21 21.79 15.35
CA ASN A 157 4.12 23.02 14.58
C ASN A 157 5.52 23.62 14.42
N GLY A 158 5.99 23.69 13.18
CA GLY A 158 7.29 24.24 12.83
C GLY A 158 7.19 25.32 11.75
N SER A 159 8.31 25.64 11.10
CA SER A 159 8.36 26.64 10.02
C SER A 159 7.45 26.31 8.82
N ASN A 160 7.14 25.03 8.62
CA ASN A 160 6.22 24.56 7.58
C ASN A 160 4.79 24.35 8.12
N GLY A 161 4.45 24.89 9.29
CA GLY A 161 3.17 24.66 9.98
C GLY A 161 3.07 23.28 10.61
N PHE A 162 1.84 22.72 10.62
CA PHE A 162 1.55 21.41 11.19
C PHE A 162 2.23 20.32 10.38
N SER A 163 3.14 19.59 11.01
CA SER A 163 4.08 18.67 10.38
C SER A 163 4.16 17.34 11.12
N LEU A 164 4.48 16.27 10.41
CA LEU A 164 4.64 14.91 10.90
C LEU A 164 6.10 14.46 10.75
N ARG A 165 6.73 14.04 11.82
CA ARG A 165 8.09 13.50 11.81
C ARG A 165 8.14 12.16 11.08
N LEU A 166 9.22 11.93 10.34
CA LEU A 166 9.44 10.69 9.59
C LEU A 166 10.78 10.08 10.01
N ASN A 167 10.72 8.84 10.52
CA ASN A 167 11.88 8.06 10.90
C ASN A 167 12.18 7.05 9.80
N GLY A 168 13.25 7.24 9.04
CA GLY A 168 13.69 6.31 8.02
C GLY A 168 14.27 5.04 8.63
N LEU A 169 13.93 3.89 8.07
CA LEU A 169 14.22 2.58 8.65
C LEU A 169 15.38 1.86 8.00
N GLU A 170 15.92 2.38 6.89
CA GLU A 170 16.86 1.65 6.02
C GLU A 170 18.22 2.34 6.02
N SER A 171 19.23 1.62 6.53
CA SER A 171 20.60 2.12 6.69
C SER A 171 21.22 2.55 5.36
N GLY A 172 21.82 3.74 5.34
CA GLY A 172 22.43 4.33 4.14
C GLY A 172 21.45 4.79 3.06
N ILE A 173 20.13 4.53 3.21
CA ILE A 173 19.08 4.85 2.26
C ILE A 173 18.24 6.03 2.74
N ASN A 174 17.67 5.96 3.93
CA ASN A 174 16.82 6.99 4.52
C ASN A 174 16.98 7.18 6.04
N ASP A 175 17.86 6.43 6.69
CA ASP A 175 18.11 6.47 8.14
C ASP A 175 18.47 7.87 8.68
N LYS A 176 18.93 8.77 7.81
CA LYS A 176 19.24 10.17 8.18
C LYS A 176 18.04 11.12 8.01
N ALA A 177 16.86 10.62 7.67
CA ALA A 177 15.69 11.45 7.40
C ALA A 177 15.36 12.39 8.58
N LEU A 178 15.29 11.87 9.80
CA LEU A 178 15.02 12.67 11.00
C LEU A 178 16.09 13.76 11.21
N ALA A 179 17.37 13.41 11.13
CA ALA A 179 18.49 14.34 11.26
C ALA A 179 18.52 15.40 10.15
N ARG A 180 18.01 15.08 8.96
CA ARG A 180 17.86 16.00 7.84
C ARG A 180 16.62 16.88 7.93
N GLY A 181 15.80 16.71 8.96
CA GLY A 181 14.52 17.43 9.10
C GLY A 181 13.48 17.06 8.04
N ILE A 182 13.53 15.83 7.53
CA ILE A 182 12.52 15.34 6.57
C ILE A 182 11.22 15.04 7.33
N VAL A 183 10.17 15.75 6.95
CA VAL A 183 8.85 15.66 7.57
C VAL A 183 7.77 15.69 6.49
N MET A 184 6.58 15.19 6.79
CA MET A 184 5.40 15.41 5.98
C MET A 184 4.73 16.71 6.43
N HIS A 185 4.41 17.62 5.49
CA HIS A 185 3.80 18.92 5.80
C HIS A 185 2.95 19.44 4.63
N GLY A 186 2.09 20.41 4.91
CA GLY A 186 1.34 21.12 3.87
C GLY A 186 2.18 22.18 3.17
N ALA A 187 1.89 22.44 1.88
CA ALA A 187 2.54 23.51 1.11
C ALA A 187 1.61 24.04 0.01
N ASP A 188 1.61 25.36 -0.20
CA ASP A 188 0.81 26.07 -1.21
C ASP A 188 1.22 25.71 -2.65
N TYR A 189 2.50 25.39 -2.83
CA TYR A 189 3.05 24.99 -4.12
C TYR A 189 2.65 23.57 -4.55
N VAL A 190 1.89 22.84 -3.75
CA VAL A 190 1.31 21.53 -4.08
C VAL A 190 -0.17 21.72 -4.39
N SER A 191 -0.45 22.11 -5.64
CA SER A 191 -1.82 22.43 -6.06
C SER A 191 -2.03 22.26 -7.56
N GLU A 192 -3.28 22.09 -7.97
CA GLU A 192 -3.67 22.03 -9.37
C GLU A 192 -3.34 23.34 -10.13
N SER A 193 -3.39 24.50 -9.44
CA SER A 193 -3.02 25.78 -10.01
C SER A 193 -1.54 25.85 -10.37
N PHE A 194 -0.67 25.22 -9.57
CA PHE A 194 0.76 25.10 -9.93
C PHE A 194 0.96 24.19 -11.16
N ILE A 195 0.19 23.11 -11.26
CA ILE A 195 0.21 22.22 -12.44
C ILE A 195 -0.21 23.00 -13.69
N ALA A 196 -1.33 23.72 -13.62
CA ALA A 196 -1.84 24.51 -14.75
C ALA A 196 -0.84 25.57 -15.22
N GLY A 197 -0.14 26.24 -14.29
CA GLY A 197 0.82 27.30 -14.62
C GLY A 197 2.21 26.82 -15.06
N ARG A 198 2.64 25.62 -14.64
CA ARG A 198 4.04 25.16 -14.80
C ARG A 198 4.19 23.77 -15.42
N GLY A 199 3.09 22.98 -15.54
CA GLY A 199 3.10 21.59 -15.98
C GLY A 199 3.63 20.59 -14.94
N TYR A 200 3.86 21.01 -13.70
CA TYR A 200 4.25 20.19 -12.55
C TYR A 200 3.99 20.96 -11.24
N ILE A 201 3.85 20.26 -10.09
CA ILE A 201 3.75 20.91 -8.77
C ILE A 201 5.10 21.49 -8.32
N GLY A 202 5.07 22.37 -7.30
CA GLY A 202 6.28 22.82 -6.65
C GLY A 202 7.08 21.68 -6.00
N ARG A 203 8.25 21.99 -5.48
CA ARG A 203 9.21 20.98 -4.96
C ARG A 203 9.77 21.44 -3.63
N SER A 204 9.94 20.48 -2.72
CA SER A 204 10.46 20.68 -1.36
C SER A 204 12.00 20.64 -1.32
N GLN A 205 12.54 20.62 -0.10
CA GLN A 205 13.95 20.33 0.17
C GLN A 205 14.22 18.84 0.49
N GLY A 206 13.29 17.97 0.08
CA GLY A 206 13.35 16.52 0.29
C GLY A 206 12.11 15.96 0.98
N CYS A 207 11.35 16.79 1.68
CA CYS A 207 10.12 16.42 2.38
C CYS A 207 9.02 15.96 1.40
N PRO A 208 8.18 14.98 1.75
CA PRO A 208 6.89 14.78 1.11
C PRO A 208 5.94 15.92 1.54
N ALA A 209 5.76 16.91 0.65
CA ALA A 209 4.84 18.02 0.90
C ALA A 209 3.48 17.77 0.24
N LEU A 210 2.40 18.15 0.92
CA LEU A 210 1.01 17.87 0.60
C LEU A 210 0.26 19.15 0.20
N PRO A 211 -0.89 19.06 -0.52
CA PRO A 211 -1.81 20.16 -0.63
C PRO A 211 -2.26 20.66 0.76
N LEU A 212 -2.30 21.97 0.96
CA LEU A 212 -2.71 22.56 2.25
C LEU A 212 -4.08 22.05 2.73
N LYS A 213 -5.02 21.85 1.80
CA LYS A 213 -6.39 21.39 2.12
C LYS A 213 -6.43 19.96 2.67
N ASP A 214 -5.50 19.07 2.26
CA ASP A 214 -5.49 17.66 2.63
C ASP A 214 -4.51 17.37 3.77
N ALA A 215 -3.53 18.25 3.99
CA ALA A 215 -2.36 17.99 4.84
C ALA A 215 -2.72 17.65 6.28
N LYS A 216 -3.64 18.39 6.90
CA LYS A 216 -4.01 18.19 8.31
C LYS A 216 -4.65 16.83 8.54
N ASP A 217 -5.56 16.42 7.67
CA ASP A 217 -6.31 15.17 7.82
C ASP A 217 -5.40 13.95 7.50
N ILE A 218 -4.58 14.04 6.45
CA ILE A 218 -3.59 13.00 6.14
C ILE A 218 -2.58 12.83 7.28
N ILE A 219 -2.02 13.92 7.82
CA ILE A 219 -1.08 13.90 8.93
C ILE A 219 -1.71 13.27 10.17
N ASN A 220 -2.96 13.65 10.51
CA ASN A 220 -3.66 13.08 11.66
C ASN A 220 -3.95 11.61 11.52
N THR A 221 -4.24 11.13 10.31
CA THR A 221 -4.45 9.71 10.01
C THR A 221 -3.15 8.91 10.09
N MET A 222 -2.06 9.50 9.61
CA MET A 222 -0.76 8.83 9.51
C MET A 222 0.11 8.92 10.77
N LYS A 223 -0.21 9.77 11.76
CA LYS A 223 0.63 9.96 12.97
C LYS A 223 0.67 8.73 13.87
N GLY A 224 1.69 8.68 14.74
CA GLY A 224 1.73 7.72 15.84
C GLY A 224 2.16 6.32 15.43
N GLY A 225 3.14 6.18 14.52
CA GLY A 225 3.76 4.90 14.23
C GLY A 225 3.20 4.14 13.03
N ALA A 226 2.53 4.84 12.08
CA ALA A 226 2.11 4.23 10.82
C ALA A 226 3.30 3.99 9.88
N CYS A 227 3.16 3.02 8.99
CA CYS A 227 4.09 2.79 7.89
C CYS A 227 3.89 3.84 6.78
N LEU A 228 4.99 4.44 6.31
CA LEU A 228 5.01 5.18 5.05
C LEU A 228 6.06 4.57 4.15
N PHE A 229 5.69 4.19 2.94
CA PHE A 229 6.59 3.70 1.92
C PHE A 229 6.72 4.69 0.76
N ILE A 230 7.95 5.07 0.43
CA ILE A 230 8.26 5.90 -0.73
C ILE A 230 8.87 5.00 -1.81
N TYR A 231 8.04 4.62 -2.77
CA TYR A 231 8.40 3.75 -3.87
C TYR A 231 9.17 4.49 -4.96
N THR A 232 10.17 3.83 -5.50
CA THR A 232 10.84 4.18 -6.75
C THR A 232 11.19 2.90 -7.51
N PRO A 233 11.13 2.89 -8.85
CA PRO A 233 11.55 1.74 -9.65
C PRO A 233 13.07 1.59 -9.74
N ASP A 234 13.84 2.39 -8.99
CA ASP A 234 15.30 2.35 -8.97
C ASP A 234 15.81 1.00 -8.45
N ARG A 235 16.43 0.23 -9.34
CA ARG A 235 16.98 -1.09 -9.02
C ARG A 235 18.06 -1.03 -7.94
N HIS A 236 18.81 0.08 -7.85
CA HIS A 236 19.83 0.25 -6.82
C HIS A 236 19.19 0.35 -5.42
N TYR A 237 18.01 1.00 -5.29
CA TYR A 237 17.26 0.98 -4.05
C TYR A 237 16.74 -0.42 -3.74
N LEU A 238 16.02 -1.02 -4.68
CA LEU A 238 15.34 -2.31 -4.49
C LEU A 238 16.33 -3.42 -4.06
N SER A 239 17.53 -3.45 -4.65
CA SER A 239 18.55 -4.46 -4.33
C SER A 239 19.28 -4.26 -2.99
N ARG A 240 19.14 -3.09 -2.35
CA ARG A 240 19.82 -2.74 -1.09
C ARG A 240 18.89 -2.64 0.10
N SER A 241 17.58 -2.68 -0.11
CA SER A 241 16.62 -2.61 0.98
C SER A 241 16.74 -3.84 1.88
N GLU A 242 16.98 -3.62 3.16
CA GLU A 242 17.04 -4.68 4.17
C GLU A 242 15.64 -5.16 4.60
N ILE A 243 14.62 -4.38 4.29
CA ILE A 243 13.22 -4.72 4.59
C ILE A 243 12.66 -5.64 3.51
N LEU A 244 13.08 -5.45 2.24
CA LEU A 244 12.67 -6.27 1.11
C LEU A 244 13.57 -7.50 1.00
N SER A 245 13.01 -8.70 1.09
CA SER A 245 13.76 -9.92 0.84
C SER A 245 13.97 -10.16 -0.66
N THR A 246 15.03 -10.89 -1.01
CA THR A 246 15.28 -11.30 -2.40
C THR A 246 14.11 -12.10 -2.99
N GLU A 247 13.41 -12.87 -2.16
CA GLU A 247 12.25 -13.65 -2.53
C GLU A 247 11.06 -12.75 -2.92
N MET A 248 10.78 -11.70 -2.14
CA MET A 248 9.76 -10.69 -2.43
C MET A 248 10.02 -9.98 -3.77
N LEU A 249 11.28 -9.67 -4.07
CA LEU A 249 11.64 -8.99 -5.32
C LEU A 249 11.53 -9.89 -6.54
N ASN A 250 11.82 -11.19 -6.41
CA ASN A 250 11.76 -12.14 -7.51
C ASN A 250 10.32 -12.46 -7.94
N THR A 251 9.39 -12.48 -7.01
CA THR A 251 7.95 -12.69 -7.30
C THR A 251 7.39 -11.54 -8.13
N ASP A 252 7.83 -10.30 -7.87
CA ASP A 252 7.36 -9.09 -8.57
C ASP A 252 8.14 -8.79 -9.88
N LEU A 253 9.25 -9.48 -10.16
CA LEU A 253 10.02 -9.29 -11.40
C LEU A 253 9.57 -10.22 -12.53
N ASN A 254 8.85 -11.29 -12.20
CA ASN A 254 8.41 -12.34 -13.14
C ASN A 254 6.90 -12.32 -13.44
N GLY A 255 6.14 -11.35 -12.93
CA GLY A 255 4.73 -11.05 -13.21
C GLY A 255 4.61 -9.70 -13.89
#